data_503aa9c3297837b2c7a64eefd36ba7f8
#
_entry.id   503aa9c3297837b2c7a64eefd36ba7f8
#
_cell.length_a   1.000
_cell.length_b   1.000
_cell.length_c   1.000
_cell.angle_alpha   90.00
_cell.angle_beta   90.00
_cell.angle_gamma   90.00
#
_symmetry.space_group_name_H-M   'P 1'
#
loop_
_entity.id
_entity.type
_entity.pdbx_description
1 polymer ?
#
loop_
_entity_poly.entity_id
_entity_poly.type
_entity_poly.pdbx_seq_one_letter_code
_entity_poly.pdbx_strand_id
1 'polypeptide(L)'
;MDTNNTNADRRRPETGMPAAGNRSVTRTEQPHWQGTITELDFTPLPLARGEHSQCSLRKLYMLLGGWAFVLTVLLALSPLRQDVLPARPEHQRQALATAFDTVPHPDEEPVRLSLPAMPQSSVPTSFRHRTSNVITRAQLLQPLVPILVAGDRPLRVLHVGDSHVRGNAFPQAVSRVLHTYLGKADSQTEGNGVYFSYIARNGATNRHFLTADYLQSFASRHPDLIILSLGTNEAHGMGYLERVHEAQLNEFLDALQAACPDAVVLLTTPPGDFLPTRYVDYHVTARQHKRTGRVRTVLRPNPMSARCATLIEQVGEQRGLPVWNLFEICGGAEAAQRNWEAAHYMRPDRVHFTPAGYDVQGRMLAEALLVALTD
;
A
#
# COMPACT_ATOMS: atom_id res chain seq x y z
N MET A 1 -11.12 -82.45 -1.51
CA MET A 1 -9.80 -83.04 -1.46
C MET A 1 -8.97 -82.00 -0.84
N ASP A 2 -8.91 -82.09 0.47
CA ASP A 2 -7.80 -82.45 1.34
C ASP A 2 -6.81 -81.32 1.42
N THR A 3 -6.76 -80.66 2.55
CA THR A 3 -6.31 -80.90 3.92
C THR A 3 -4.90 -80.32 4.13
N ASN A 4 -4.75 -79.59 5.09
CA ASN A 4 -4.11 -79.56 6.41
C ASN A 4 -3.23 -78.34 6.57
N ASN A 5 -3.48 -77.41 7.51
CA ASN A 5 -3.30 -77.47 8.96
C ASN A 5 -1.85 -77.82 9.37
N THR A 6 -1.17 -76.86 9.98
CA THR A 6 -0.50 -77.04 11.26
C THR A 6 0.11 -75.75 11.83
N ASN A 7 -0.29 -75.55 13.05
CA ASN A 7 0.19 -74.75 14.17
C ASN A 7 1.63 -75.04 14.58
N ALA A 8 2.37 -74.07 15.09
CA ALA A 8 3.24 -74.09 16.28
C ALA A 8 4.07 -72.80 16.30
N ASP A 9 3.84 -71.91 17.24
CA ASP A 9 4.18 -71.83 18.66
C ASP A 9 5.65 -71.43 18.94
N ARG A 10 5.75 -70.36 19.75
CA ARG A 10 6.82 -69.99 20.68
C ARG A 10 8.10 -69.35 20.19
N ARG A 11 8.39 -68.13 20.51
CA ARG A 11 9.09 -67.64 21.73
C ARG A 11 9.56 -66.21 21.54
N ARG A 12 9.21 -65.36 22.50
CA ARG A 12 10.01 -64.14 22.81
C ARG A 12 11.39 -64.53 23.37
N PRO A 13 12.39 -63.70 23.21
CA PRO A 13 12.95 -63.05 24.37
C PRO A 13 13.05 -61.54 24.31
N GLU A 14 12.85 -60.93 25.43
CA GLU A 14 13.23 -59.61 25.83
C GLU A 14 14.74 -59.45 25.73
N THR A 15 15.26 -58.27 25.34
CA THR A 15 16.26 -57.49 26.07
C THR A 15 16.69 -56.28 25.25
N GLY A 16 16.79 -55.15 25.95
CA GLY A 16 17.76 -54.12 25.65
C GLY A 16 17.30 -52.89 24.88
N MET A 17 16.72 -51.92 25.59
CA MET A 17 16.85 -50.52 25.17
C MET A 17 18.33 -50.09 25.28
N PRO A 18 18.81 -49.31 24.32
CA PRO A 18 19.82 -48.32 24.62
C PRO A 18 19.24 -46.91 24.50
N ALA A 19 19.77 -46.08 25.34
CA ALA A 19 19.46 -44.71 25.70
C ALA A 19 19.22 -43.75 24.49
N ALA A 20 18.34 -42.78 24.75
CA ALA A 20 18.10 -41.60 23.95
C ALA A 20 19.38 -40.86 23.59
N GLY A 21 19.81 -40.97 22.36
CA GLY A 21 20.78 -40.07 21.75
C GLY A 21 20.13 -38.75 21.40
N ASN A 22 20.49 -37.71 22.08
CA ASN A 22 20.20 -36.33 21.85
C ASN A 22 20.70 -35.95 20.42
N ARG A 23 19.86 -36.02 19.41
CA ARG A 23 20.15 -35.36 18.13
C ARG A 23 19.74 -33.91 18.26
N SER A 24 20.73 -33.06 18.52
CA SER A 24 20.66 -31.63 18.31
C SER A 24 20.17 -31.36 16.88
N VAL A 25 18.94 -30.89 16.76
CA VAL A 25 18.44 -30.27 15.53
C VAL A 25 19.23 -28.97 15.39
N THR A 26 20.17 -28.96 14.49
CA THR A 26 20.83 -27.73 14.03
C THR A 26 19.75 -26.84 13.45
N ARG A 27 19.39 -25.83 14.22
CA ARG A 27 18.54 -24.71 13.83
C ARG A 27 19.31 -24.00 12.72
N THR A 28 18.92 -24.17 11.47
CA THR A 28 19.38 -23.36 10.36
C THR A 28 19.05 -21.92 10.71
N GLU A 29 20.08 -21.16 11.03
CA GLU A 29 19.98 -19.72 11.25
C GLU A 29 19.50 -19.10 9.93
N GLN A 30 18.32 -18.49 10.01
CA GLN A 30 17.87 -17.59 8.96
C GLN A 30 18.84 -16.40 8.93
N PRO A 31 19.31 -15.95 7.77
CA PRO A 31 20.21 -14.82 7.71
C PRO A 31 19.51 -13.59 8.33
N HIS A 32 20.07 -13.10 9.42
CA HIS A 32 19.69 -11.83 10.06
C HIS A 32 19.99 -10.71 9.08
N TRP A 33 18.93 -10.13 8.53
CA TRP A 33 19.02 -8.94 7.70
C TRP A 33 19.30 -7.72 8.59
N GLN A 34 20.52 -7.20 8.54
CA GLN A 34 20.89 -5.90 9.13
C GLN A 34 20.75 -4.81 8.08
N GLY A 35 19.50 -4.47 7.74
CA GLY A 35 19.20 -3.19 7.11
C GLY A 35 19.03 -2.17 8.22
N THR A 36 19.66 -1.00 8.10
CA THR A 36 19.57 0.08 9.06
C THR A 36 18.11 0.57 9.13
N ILE A 37 17.37 0.10 10.14
CA ILE A 37 16.02 0.55 10.44
C ILE A 37 16.19 1.78 11.33
N THR A 38 16.00 2.96 10.80
CA THR A 38 15.79 4.16 11.62
C THR A 38 14.32 4.17 12.03
N GLU A 39 14.02 3.53 13.15
CA GLU A 39 12.71 3.54 13.77
C GLU A 39 12.55 4.87 14.52
N LEU A 40 11.75 5.77 13.96
CA LEU A 40 11.25 6.91 14.72
C LEU A 40 10.06 6.42 15.55
N ASP A 41 10.34 6.08 16.78
CA ASP A 41 9.36 5.65 17.78
C ASP A 41 8.64 6.89 18.32
N PHE A 42 7.47 7.20 17.79
CA PHE A 42 6.57 8.18 18.38
C PHE A 42 5.65 7.47 19.36
N THR A 43 6.04 7.44 20.66
CA THR A 43 5.12 7.11 21.74
C THR A 43 3.97 8.11 21.75
N PRO A 44 2.70 7.65 21.72
CA PRO A 44 1.57 8.57 21.85
C PRO A 44 1.58 9.20 23.24
N LEU A 45 1.48 10.53 23.29
CA LEU A 45 1.28 11.25 24.54
C LEU A 45 0.03 10.73 25.25
N PRO A 46 0.08 10.53 26.57
CA PRO A 46 -1.07 10.05 27.35
C PRO A 46 -2.19 11.08 27.27
N LEU A 47 -3.37 10.64 26.78
CA LEU A 47 -4.60 11.42 26.85
C LEU A 47 -4.91 11.69 28.34
N ALA A 48 -4.87 12.95 28.73
CA ALA A 48 -5.32 13.40 30.03
C ALA A 48 -6.79 13.00 30.20
N ARG A 49 -7.11 12.23 31.24
CA ARG A 49 -8.47 11.94 31.65
C ARG A 49 -9.10 13.26 32.08
N GLY A 50 -9.92 13.84 31.23
CA GLY A 50 -10.77 14.97 31.56
C GLY A 50 -11.95 14.50 32.42
N GLU A 51 -12.08 15.09 33.60
CA GLU A 51 -13.21 14.94 34.48
C GLU A 51 -14.51 15.39 33.76
N HIS A 52 -15.57 14.59 33.87
CA HIS A 52 -16.89 14.88 33.38
C HIS A 52 -17.49 16.07 34.18
N SER A 53 -17.34 17.27 33.61
CA SER A 53 -18.14 18.43 34.03
C SER A 53 -19.42 18.46 33.19
N GLN A 54 -20.57 18.28 33.84
CA GLN A 54 -21.89 18.47 33.22
C GLN A 54 -22.05 19.94 32.83
N CYS A 55 -21.70 20.28 31.60
CA CYS A 55 -21.97 21.59 31.05
C CYS A 55 -23.46 21.64 30.62
N SER A 56 -24.26 22.48 31.28
CA SER A 56 -25.68 22.65 31.01
C SER A 56 -25.92 23.00 29.53
N LEU A 57 -26.80 22.25 28.87
CA LEU A 57 -27.26 22.45 27.48
C LEU A 57 -27.62 23.90 27.13
N ARG A 58 -28.14 24.67 28.12
CA ARG A 58 -28.43 26.10 27.95
C ARG A 58 -27.22 26.97 27.64
N LYS A 59 -26.03 26.67 28.19
CA LYS A 59 -24.79 27.39 27.87
C LYS A 59 -24.28 27.06 26.46
N LEU A 60 -24.51 25.85 25.96
CA LEU A 60 -24.15 25.45 24.61
C LEU A 60 -24.97 26.18 23.54
N TYR A 61 -26.29 26.35 23.77
CA TYR A 61 -27.15 27.09 22.84
C TYR A 61 -26.85 28.60 22.80
N MET A 62 -26.44 29.22 23.90
CA MET A 62 -26.01 30.61 23.90
C MET A 62 -24.69 30.84 23.19
N LEU A 63 -23.75 29.90 23.30
CA LEU A 63 -22.47 29.95 22.56
C LEU A 63 -22.68 29.74 21.05
N LEU A 64 -23.49 28.76 20.64
CA LEU A 64 -23.75 28.48 19.22
C LEU A 64 -24.54 29.62 18.55
N GLY A 65 -25.49 30.26 19.25
CA GLY A 65 -26.23 31.40 18.75
C GLY A 65 -25.35 32.63 18.54
N GLY A 66 -24.40 32.88 19.46
CA GLY A 66 -23.44 34.00 19.35
C GLY A 66 -22.50 33.84 18.14
N TRP A 67 -22.00 32.63 17.90
CA TRP A 67 -21.12 32.36 16.76
C TRP A 67 -21.85 32.44 15.41
N ALA A 68 -23.10 32.01 15.32
CA ALA A 68 -23.91 32.15 14.11
C ALA A 68 -24.11 33.62 13.74
N PHE A 69 -24.37 34.51 14.71
CA PHE A 69 -24.53 35.95 14.48
C PHE A 69 -23.22 36.61 14.01
N VAL A 70 -22.07 36.26 14.61
CA VAL A 70 -20.77 36.78 14.22
C VAL A 70 -20.41 36.30 12.82
N LEU A 71 -20.69 35.04 12.46
CA LEU A 71 -20.42 34.50 11.12
C LEU A 71 -21.27 35.20 10.04
N THR A 72 -22.53 35.49 10.35
CA THR A 72 -23.45 36.20 9.42
C THR A 72 -22.98 37.65 9.18
N VAL A 73 -22.52 38.34 10.23
CA VAL A 73 -21.99 39.70 10.10
C VAL A 73 -20.66 39.73 9.34
N LEU A 74 -19.79 38.76 9.56
CA LEU A 74 -18.53 38.62 8.81
C LEU A 74 -18.75 38.29 7.32
N LEU A 75 -19.77 37.49 7.00
CA LEU A 75 -20.12 37.19 5.60
C LEU A 75 -20.79 38.40 4.90
N ALA A 76 -21.51 39.22 5.63
CA ALA A 76 -22.15 40.43 5.09
C ALA A 76 -21.14 41.60 4.87
N LEU A 77 -20.02 41.62 5.58
CA LEU A 77 -19.01 42.66 5.49
C LEU A 77 -17.81 42.26 4.60
N SER A 78 -17.78 41.02 4.12
CA SER A 78 -16.73 40.59 3.16
C SER A 78 -17.09 41.14 1.77
N PRO A 79 -16.29 42.03 1.18
CA PRO A 79 -16.45 42.35 -0.23
C PRO A 79 -16.21 41.05 -1.00
N LEU A 80 -17.13 40.70 -1.89
CA LEU A 80 -16.98 39.62 -2.86
C LEU A 80 -15.73 39.92 -3.71
N ARG A 81 -14.57 39.51 -3.20
CA ARG A 81 -13.42 39.31 -4.07
C ARG A 81 -13.73 38.04 -4.90
N GLN A 82 -14.03 38.24 -6.14
CA GLN A 82 -13.79 37.24 -7.16
C GLN A 82 -12.27 37.07 -7.21
N ASP A 83 -11.73 36.22 -6.35
CA ASP A 83 -10.36 35.77 -6.48
C ASP A 83 -10.32 34.90 -7.75
N VAL A 84 -9.98 35.56 -8.86
CA VAL A 84 -9.39 34.92 -10.02
C VAL A 84 -8.23 34.11 -9.47
N LEU A 85 -8.32 32.78 -9.58
CA LEU A 85 -7.23 31.86 -9.26
C LEU A 85 -5.95 32.45 -9.88
N PRO A 86 -4.87 32.67 -9.10
CA PRO A 86 -3.65 33.22 -9.66
C PRO A 86 -3.20 32.29 -10.79
N ALA A 87 -3.04 32.86 -11.99
CA ALA A 87 -2.43 32.14 -13.09
C ALA A 87 -1.12 31.54 -12.60
N ARG A 88 -0.91 30.24 -12.83
CA ARG A 88 0.33 29.55 -12.48
C ARG A 88 1.53 30.40 -12.90
N PRO A 89 2.51 30.62 -12.00
CA PRO A 89 3.72 31.37 -12.35
C PRO A 89 4.35 30.76 -13.61
N GLU A 90 4.69 31.60 -14.57
CA GLU A 90 5.26 31.18 -15.87
C GLU A 90 6.53 30.32 -15.72
N HIS A 91 7.26 30.44 -14.63
CA HIS A 91 8.43 29.59 -14.31
C HIS A 91 8.09 28.09 -14.14
N GLN A 92 6.86 27.75 -13.72
CA GLN A 92 6.45 26.32 -13.66
C GLN A 92 6.12 25.75 -15.04
N ARG A 93 5.67 26.58 -15.98
CA ARG A 93 5.52 26.19 -17.39
C ARG A 93 6.88 26.02 -18.07
N GLN A 94 7.86 26.87 -17.74
CA GLN A 94 9.20 26.76 -18.28
C GLN A 94 9.98 25.57 -17.71
N ALA A 95 9.85 25.24 -16.41
CA ALA A 95 10.49 24.08 -15.82
C ALA A 95 9.96 22.75 -16.38
N LEU A 96 8.64 22.67 -16.67
CA LEU A 96 8.06 21.52 -17.36
C LEU A 96 8.46 21.50 -18.85
N ALA A 97 8.54 22.64 -19.52
CA ALA A 97 8.97 22.73 -20.91
C ALA A 97 10.45 22.35 -21.06
N THR A 98 11.33 22.78 -20.15
CA THR A 98 12.77 22.40 -20.19
C THR A 98 13.02 20.94 -19.82
N ALA A 99 12.19 20.31 -19.02
CA ALA A 99 12.26 18.86 -18.79
C ALA A 99 11.84 18.02 -20.00
N PHE A 100 11.06 18.61 -20.93
CA PHE A 100 10.65 17.97 -22.20
C PHE A 100 11.51 18.41 -23.41
N ASP A 101 12.39 19.42 -23.25
CA ASP A 101 13.24 19.94 -24.33
C ASP A 101 14.55 19.17 -24.53
N THR A 102 14.82 18.12 -23.78
CA THR A 102 15.75 17.07 -24.20
C THR A 102 15.02 16.11 -25.14
N VAL A 103 14.61 16.62 -26.30
CA VAL A 103 14.32 15.76 -27.45
C VAL A 103 15.64 15.04 -27.73
N PRO A 104 15.72 13.70 -27.62
CA PRO A 104 16.91 12.96 -28.00
C PRO A 104 17.28 13.37 -29.43
N HIS A 105 18.58 13.62 -29.67
CA HIS A 105 19.06 13.83 -31.03
C HIS A 105 18.52 12.69 -31.88
N PRO A 106 17.98 12.93 -33.08
CA PRO A 106 17.30 11.90 -33.89
C PRO A 106 18.18 10.68 -34.24
N ASP A 107 19.45 10.71 -33.90
CA ASP A 107 20.43 9.64 -34.13
C ASP A 107 20.87 8.88 -32.88
N GLU A 108 20.37 9.19 -31.68
CA GLU A 108 20.65 8.42 -30.47
C GLU A 108 19.57 7.34 -30.30
N GLU A 109 19.96 6.08 -30.46
CA GLU A 109 19.05 4.97 -30.10
C GLU A 109 18.68 5.08 -28.62
N PRO A 110 17.39 4.89 -28.28
CA PRO A 110 16.96 4.96 -26.90
C PRO A 110 17.71 3.92 -26.06
N VAL A 111 18.28 4.37 -24.95
CA VAL A 111 18.95 3.50 -23.98
C VAL A 111 17.93 2.49 -23.45
N ARG A 112 18.19 1.19 -23.70
CA ARG A 112 17.27 0.11 -23.31
C ARG A 112 17.90 -0.77 -22.24
N LEU A 113 17.10 -1.08 -21.22
CA LEU A 113 17.44 -2.10 -20.23
C LEU A 113 17.12 -3.48 -20.82
N SER A 114 18.13 -4.37 -20.86
CA SER A 114 17.94 -5.75 -21.29
C SER A 114 18.01 -6.67 -20.07
N LEU A 115 16.94 -7.43 -19.84
CA LEU A 115 16.92 -8.46 -18.80
C LEU A 115 17.10 -9.85 -19.42
N PRO A 116 17.82 -10.78 -18.74
CA PRO A 116 18.09 -12.12 -19.27
C PRO A 116 16.82 -12.96 -19.48
N ALA A 117 15.77 -12.69 -18.70
CA ALA A 117 14.45 -13.27 -18.85
C ALA A 117 13.44 -12.37 -18.12
N MET A 118 12.27 -12.20 -18.69
CA MET A 118 11.19 -11.50 -18.01
C MET A 118 10.55 -12.39 -16.94
N PRO A 119 10.14 -11.82 -15.79
CA PRO A 119 9.45 -12.58 -14.76
C PRO A 119 8.10 -13.09 -15.27
N GLN A 120 7.73 -14.30 -14.86
CA GLN A 120 6.37 -14.80 -15.10
C GLN A 120 5.37 -14.02 -14.24
N SER A 121 4.17 -13.82 -14.77
CA SER A 121 3.10 -13.12 -14.04
C SER A 121 2.74 -13.83 -12.75
N SER A 122 2.86 -13.10 -11.63
CA SER A 122 2.44 -13.56 -10.29
C SER A 122 0.98 -13.31 -9.98
N VAL A 123 0.21 -12.73 -10.90
CA VAL A 123 -1.25 -12.59 -10.72
C VAL A 123 -1.87 -13.97 -10.64
N PRO A 124 -2.51 -14.35 -9.51
CA PRO A 124 -3.04 -15.70 -9.36
C PRO A 124 -4.06 -16.04 -10.46
N THR A 125 -3.88 -17.17 -11.11
CA THR A 125 -4.76 -17.62 -12.21
C THR A 125 -6.19 -17.89 -11.75
N SER A 126 -6.40 -18.11 -10.45
CA SER A 126 -7.71 -18.30 -9.81
C SER A 126 -8.50 -17.01 -9.65
N PHE A 127 -7.86 -15.83 -9.81
CA PHE A 127 -8.56 -14.55 -9.67
C PHE A 127 -9.51 -14.33 -10.83
N ARG A 128 -10.79 -14.09 -10.50
CA ARG A 128 -11.84 -13.76 -11.47
C ARG A 128 -11.73 -12.29 -11.86
N HIS A 129 -12.13 -11.97 -13.10
CA HIS A 129 -12.12 -10.58 -13.64
C HIS A 129 -10.76 -9.88 -13.52
N ARG A 130 -9.66 -10.64 -13.38
CA ARG A 130 -8.32 -10.08 -13.35
C ARG A 130 -7.97 -9.44 -14.67
N THR A 131 -7.22 -8.35 -14.62
CA THR A 131 -6.68 -7.68 -15.80
C THR A 131 -5.16 -7.88 -15.91
N SER A 132 -4.55 -7.32 -16.93
CA SER A 132 -3.10 -7.35 -17.12
C SER A 132 -2.38 -6.63 -15.98
N ASN A 133 -1.26 -7.19 -15.53
CA ASN A 133 -0.42 -6.58 -14.49
C ASN A 133 0.51 -5.54 -15.10
N VAL A 134 -0.02 -4.35 -15.33
CA VAL A 134 0.70 -3.24 -15.97
C VAL A 134 0.61 -1.96 -15.16
N ILE A 135 1.59 -1.09 -15.34
CA ILE A 135 1.57 0.28 -14.84
C ILE A 135 1.03 1.18 -15.95
N THR A 136 0.00 1.96 -15.66
CA THR A 136 -0.48 2.97 -16.60
C THR A 136 0.53 4.10 -16.71
N ARG A 137 0.71 4.67 -17.91
CA ARG A 137 1.75 5.70 -18.17
C ARG A 137 3.17 5.23 -17.84
N ALA A 138 3.48 3.97 -18.15
CA ALA A 138 4.76 3.32 -17.87
C ALA A 138 5.97 4.08 -18.46
N GLN A 139 5.79 4.77 -19.60
CA GLN A 139 6.82 5.61 -20.22
C GLN A 139 7.40 6.69 -19.28
N LEU A 140 6.66 7.08 -18.24
CA LEU A 140 7.15 8.05 -17.24
C LEU A 140 8.20 7.45 -16.27
N LEU A 141 8.42 6.13 -16.33
CA LEU A 141 9.49 5.45 -15.60
C LEU A 141 10.80 5.37 -16.43
N GLN A 142 10.77 5.71 -17.73
CA GLN A 142 11.94 5.65 -18.60
C GLN A 142 13.13 6.50 -18.12
N PRO A 143 12.98 7.65 -17.45
CA PRO A 143 14.11 8.39 -16.86
C PRO A 143 14.95 7.60 -15.85
N LEU A 144 14.44 6.47 -15.33
CA LEU A 144 15.17 5.59 -14.42
C LEU A 144 16.11 4.61 -15.13
N VAL A 145 15.87 4.34 -16.42
CA VAL A 145 16.63 3.35 -17.21
C VAL A 145 18.11 3.74 -17.37
N PRO A 146 18.47 5.00 -17.69
CA PRO A 146 19.87 5.41 -17.78
C PRO A 146 20.67 5.16 -16.49
N ILE A 147 20.06 5.29 -15.30
CA ILE A 147 20.73 5.02 -14.03
C ILE A 147 21.13 3.54 -13.93
N LEU A 148 20.22 2.65 -14.33
CA LEU A 148 20.44 1.21 -14.30
C LEU A 148 21.46 0.74 -15.35
N VAL A 149 21.45 1.36 -16.53
CA VAL A 149 22.37 1.01 -17.63
C VAL A 149 23.75 1.56 -17.40
N ALA A 150 23.89 2.80 -16.93
CA ALA A 150 25.17 3.40 -16.59
C ALA A 150 25.87 2.63 -15.44
N GLY A 151 25.09 2.25 -14.42
CA GLY A 151 25.60 1.43 -13.32
C GLY A 151 26.68 2.11 -12.46
N ASP A 152 26.83 3.43 -12.57
CA ASP A 152 27.79 4.25 -11.83
C ASP A 152 27.32 4.54 -10.39
N ARG A 153 26.02 4.41 -10.16
CA ARG A 153 25.38 4.49 -8.86
C ARG A 153 24.10 3.62 -8.82
N PRO A 154 23.62 3.25 -7.64
CA PRO A 154 22.39 2.48 -7.56
C PRO A 154 21.14 3.31 -7.89
N LEU A 155 20.11 2.64 -8.41
CA LEU A 155 18.74 3.17 -8.42
C LEU A 155 18.18 3.16 -7.00
N ARG A 156 17.85 4.33 -6.46
CA ARG A 156 17.35 4.50 -5.09
C ARG A 156 15.82 4.47 -5.10
N VAL A 157 15.26 3.41 -4.52
CA VAL A 157 13.82 3.21 -4.41
C VAL A 157 13.38 3.45 -2.98
N LEU A 158 12.38 4.30 -2.80
CA LEU A 158 11.72 4.57 -1.53
C LEU A 158 10.26 4.13 -1.60
N HIS A 159 9.85 3.16 -0.78
CA HIS A 159 8.46 2.72 -0.67
C HIS A 159 7.80 3.40 0.53
N VAL A 160 6.83 4.28 0.28
CA VAL A 160 6.08 5.00 1.32
C VAL A 160 4.68 4.41 1.45
N GLY A 161 4.21 4.15 2.68
CA GLY A 161 2.89 3.60 2.85
C GLY A 161 2.37 3.50 4.29
N ASP A 162 1.25 2.80 4.40
CA ASP A 162 0.54 2.58 5.67
C ASP A 162 0.93 1.26 6.36
N SER A 163 -0.01 0.63 7.06
CA SER A 163 0.20 -0.66 7.74
C SER A 163 0.53 -1.81 6.79
N HIS A 164 0.13 -1.74 5.53
CA HIS A 164 0.46 -2.75 4.52
C HIS A 164 1.96 -2.75 4.20
N VAL A 165 2.57 -1.57 4.12
CA VAL A 165 4.02 -1.40 3.93
C VAL A 165 4.76 -1.59 5.24
N ARG A 166 4.22 -1.08 6.38
CA ARG A 166 4.84 -1.18 7.72
C ARG A 166 5.10 -2.62 8.16
N GLY A 167 4.24 -3.55 7.75
CA GLY A 167 4.40 -4.98 8.02
C GLY A 167 5.63 -5.62 7.38
N ASN A 168 6.36 -4.90 6.54
CA ASN A 168 7.60 -5.26 5.86
C ASN A 168 7.51 -6.41 4.83
N ALA A 169 6.52 -7.29 4.88
CA ALA A 169 6.42 -8.41 3.95
C ALA A 169 6.21 -7.95 2.49
N PHE A 170 5.39 -6.91 2.29
CA PHE A 170 5.15 -6.33 0.96
C PHE A 170 6.43 -5.66 0.39
N PRO A 171 7.08 -4.69 1.07
CA PRO A 171 8.29 -4.08 0.55
C PRO A 171 9.45 -5.08 0.39
N GLN A 172 9.58 -6.08 1.27
CA GLN A 172 10.58 -7.14 1.11
C GLN A 172 10.35 -7.98 -0.16
N ALA A 173 9.11 -8.28 -0.51
CA ALA A 173 8.81 -9.03 -1.72
C ALA A 173 9.15 -8.21 -2.98
N VAL A 174 8.82 -6.90 -3.00
CA VAL A 174 9.22 -5.98 -4.08
C VAL A 174 10.74 -5.95 -4.20
N SER A 175 11.44 -5.64 -3.12
CA SER A 175 12.89 -5.52 -3.07
C SER A 175 13.58 -6.81 -3.54
N ARG A 176 13.13 -7.98 -3.08
CA ARG A 176 13.72 -9.28 -3.46
C ARG A 176 13.65 -9.51 -4.96
N VAL A 177 12.52 -9.24 -5.60
CA VAL A 177 12.38 -9.42 -7.05
C VAL A 177 13.25 -8.42 -7.81
N LEU A 178 13.20 -7.13 -7.45
CA LEU A 178 14.05 -6.12 -8.08
C LEU A 178 15.53 -6.45 -7.94
N HIS A 179 15.99 -6.90 -6.76
CA HIS A 179 17.38 -7.32 -6.55
C HIS A 179 17.77 -8.55 -7.37
N THR A 180 16.82 -9.46 -7.61
CA THR A 180 17.09 -10.66 -8.44
C THR A 180 17.38 -10.29 -9.89
N TYR A 181 16.68 -9.30 -10.44
CA TYR A 181 16.79 -8.95 -11.87
C TYR A 181 17.75 -7.79 -12.14
N LEU A 182 17.86 -6.84 -11.22
CA LEU A 182 18.60 -5.59 -11.38
C LEU A 182 19.88 -5.53 -10.54
N GLY A 183 20.09 -6.50 -9.65
CA GLY A 183 21.18 -6.47 -8.67
C GLY A 183 20.80 -5.73 -7.38
N LYS A 184 21.51 -6.03 -6.30
CA LYS A 184 21.35 -5.40 -4.98
C LYS A 184 22.49 -4.44 -4.72
N ALA A 185 22.17 -3.22 -4.32
CA ALA A 185 23.13 -2.28 -3.76
C ALA A 185 22.96 -2.22 -2.21
N ASP A 186 24.08 -2.22 -1.50
CA ASP A 186 24.11 -2.11 -0.03
C ASP A 186 24.31 -0.66 0.44
N SER A 187 24.67 0.26 -0.47
CA SER A 187 24.85 1.68 -0.23
C SER A 187 23.91 2.53 -1.10
N GLN A 188 23.57 3.73 -0.65
CA GLN A 188 22.82 4.71 -1.44
C GLN A 188 23.64 5.40 -2.54
N THR A 189 24.96 5.38 -2.40
CA THR A 189 25.89 6.17 -3.22
C THR A 189 26.86 5.34 -4.01
N GLU A 190 27.10 4.09 -3.60
CA GLU A 190 28.13 3.23 -4.18
C GLU A 190 27.56 1.92 -4.72
N GLY A 191 28.15 1.44 -5.78
CA GLY A 191 27.75 0.21 -6.44
C GLY A 191 26.66 0.43 -7.49
N ASN A 192 26.23 -0.66 -8.11
CA ASN A 192 25.15 -0.69 -9.08
C ASN A 192 23.94 -1.47 -8.54
N GLY A 193 22.88 -1.56 -9.33
CA GLY A 193 21.65 -2.26 -8.97
C GLY A 193 20.66 -1.36 -8.22
N VAL A 194 19.92 -1.92 -7.29
CA VAL A 194 18.84 -1.23 -6.57
C VAL A 194 19.15 -1.09 -5.08
N TYR A 195 19.15 0.12 -4.57
CA TYR A 195 19.08 0.42 -3.15
C TYR A 195 17.61 0.64 -2.77
N PHE A 196 17.06 -0.26 -1.98
CA PHE A 196 15.64 -0.25 -1.61
C PHE A 196 15.46 0.11 -0.14
N SER A 197 14.62 1.10 0.12
CA SER A 197 14.24 1.52 1.48
C SER A 197 12.73 1.74 1.57
N TYR A 198 12.19 1.78 2.79
CA TYR A 198 10.78 2.11 2.98
C TYR A 198 10.56 2.98 4.22
N ILE A 199 9.49 3.78 4.18
CA ILE A 199 8.97 4.56 5.31
C ILE A 199 7.48 4.29 5.40
N ALA A 200 7.00 3.83 6.56
CA ALA A 200 5.61 3.48 6.71
C ALA A 200 5.11 3.70 8.13
N ARG A 201 3.80 3.97 8.26
CA ARG A 201 3.15 4.17 9.55
C ARG A 201 1.79 3.46 9.58
N ASN A 202 1.50 2.74 10.68
CA ASN A 202 0.20 2.12 10.87
C ASN A 202 -0.93 3.17 10.90
N GLY A 203 -2.00 2.91 10.17
CA GLY A 203 -3.15 3.81 10.09
C GLY A 203 -2.89 5.13 9.35
N ALA A 204 -1.77 5.22 8.60
CA ALA A 204 -1.43 6.45 7.88
C ALA A 204 -2.39 6.72 6.72
N THR A 205 -2.70 7.98 6.56
CA THR A 205 -3.28 8.62 5.38
C THR A 205 -2.26 9.57 4.77
N ASN A 206 -2.52 10.10 3.59
CA ASN A 206 -1.65 11.09 2.92
C ASN A 206 -1.25 12.24 3.86
N ARG A 207 -2.20 12.74 4.65
CA ARG A 207 -1.98 13.85 5.59
C ARG A 207 -0.94 13.55 6.68
N HIS A 208 -0.76 12.29 7.07
CA HIS A 208 0.20 11.94 8.11
C HIS A 208 1.65 12.19 7.70
N PHE A 209 1.93 12.22 6.42
CA PHE A 209 3.28 12.43 5.88
C PHE A 209 3.60 13.88 5.51
N LEU A 210 2.68 14.82 5.75
CA LEU A 210 2.87 16.26 5.47
C LEU A 210 3.69 17.00 6.53
N THR A 211 4.31 16.31 7.48
CA THR A 211 5.16 16.94 8.48
C THR A 211 6.57 17.16 7.95
N ALA A 212 7.25 18.22 8.44
CA ALA A 212 8.62 18.52 8.05
C ALA A 212 9.58 17.35 8.26
N ASP A 213 9.42 16.59 9.36
CA ASP A 213 10.28 15.45 9.69
C ASP A 213 10.16 14.33 8.64
N TYR A 214 8.93 14.01 8.19
CA TYR A 214 8.74 13.02 7.13
C TYR A 214 9.30 13.51 5.80
N LEU A 215 9.00 14.75 5.40
CA LEU A 215 9.49 15.31 4.14
C LEU A 215 11.03 15.36 4.12
N GLN A 216 11.67 15.78 5.22
CA GLN A 216 13.13 15.72 5.38
C GLN A 216 13.64 14.27 5.33
N SER A 217 12.92 13.32 5.95
CA SER A 217 13.29 11.92 5.92
C SER A 217 13.18 11.31 4.52
N PHE A 218 12.26 11.77 3.68
CA PHE A 218 12.19 11.37 2.27
C PHE A 218 13.35 11.98 1.48
N ALA A 219 13.56 13.27 1.60
CA ALA A 219 14.63 14.00 0.90
C ALA A 219 16.02 13.46 1.21
N SER A 220 16.30 13.09 2.47
CA SER A 220 17.60 12.54 2.89
C SER A 220 17.95 11.18 2.27
N ARG A 221 16.98 10.50 1.66
CA ARG A 221 17.18 9.26 0.92
C ARG A 221 17.49 9.47 -0.55
N HIS A 222 17.41 10.71 -1.02
CA HIS A 222 17.64 11.06 -2.42
C HIS A 222 17.00 10.08 -3.41
N PRO A 223 15.70 9.76 -3.27
CA PRO A 223 15.07 8.71 -4.07
C PRO A 223 15.02 9.11 -5.54
N ASP A 224 15.24 8.13 -6.42
CA ASP A 224 14.99 8.24 -7.85
C ASP A 224 13.56 7.79 -8.18
N LEU A 225 13.05 6.81 -7.41
CA LEU A 225 11.68 6.30 -7.49
C LEU A 225 11.06 6.30 -6.10
N ILE A 226 9.89 6.93 -5.98
CA ILE A 226 9.02 6.83 -4.79
C ILE A 226 7.79 6.00 -5.17
N ILE A 227 7.60 4.87 -4.50
CA ILE A 227 6.38 4.07 -4.58
C ILE A 227 5.46 4.53 -3.47
N LEU A 228 4.29 5.07 -3.80
CA LEU A 228 3.33 5.58 -2.82
C LEU A 228 2.14 4.63 -2.70
N SER A 229 2.08 3.89 -1.58
CA SER A 229 1.04 2.89 -1.29
C SER A 229 0.17 3.33 -0.11
N LEU A 230 -0.81 4.18 -0.40
CA LEU A 230 -1.80 4.72 0.54
C LEU A 230 -3.22 4.56 -0.03
N GLY A 231 -4.23 4.90 0.73
CA GLY A 231 -5.62 4.86 0.30
C GLY A 231 -6.50 3.91 1.11
N THR A 232 -5.94 2.87 1.73
CA THR A 232 -6.72 1.94 2.56
C THR A 232 -7.38 2.67 3.73
N ASN A 233 -6.63 3.48 4.47
CA ASN A 233 -7.14 4.17 5.66
C ASN A 233 -8.09 5.33 5.30
N GLU A 234 -7.91 5.97 4.17
CA GLU A 234 -8.84 6.96 3.64
C GLU A 234 -10.20 6.32 3.30
N ALA A 235 -10.17 5.15 2.65
CA ALA A 235 -11.36 4.46 2.17
C ALA A 235 -12.00 3.53 3.22
N HIS A 236 -11.29 3.18 4.30
CA HIS A 236 -11.80 2.26 5.32
C HIS A 236 -12.91 2.89 6.15
N GLY A 237 -14.15 2.56 5.82
CA GLY A 237 -15.34 3.03 6.53
C GLY A 237 -16.36 3.70 5.62
N MET A 238 -17.56 3.93 6.18
CA MET A 238 -18.68 4.53 5.43
C MET A 238 -18.57 6.07 5.30
N GLY A 239 -17.56 6.67 5.91
CA GLY A 239 -17.34 8.12 5.91
C GLY A 239 -16.34 8.60 4.84
N TYR A 240 -16.03 7.80 3.83
CA TYR A 240 -15.11 8.18 2.78
C TYR A 240 -15.62 9.39 1.98
N LEU A 241 -14.79 10.43 1.94
CA LEU A 241 -15.08 11.68 1.22
C LEU A 241 -14.01 11.87 0.13
N GLU A 242 -14.37 11.58 -1.12
CA GLU A 242 -13.46 11.66 -2.27
C GLU A 242 -12.76 13.01 -2.39
N ARG A 243 -13.52 14.12 -2.29
CA ARG A 243 -12.95 15.47 -2.38
C ARG A 243 -11.89 15.75 -1.30
N VAL A 244 -12.09 15.20 -0.11
CA VAL A 244 -11.11 15.36 0.99
C VAL A 244 -9.87 14.54 0.70
N HIS A 245 -10.04 13.30 0.23
CA HIS A 245 -8.91 12.46 -0.16
C HIS A 245 -8.14 13.05 -1.33
N GLU A 246 -8.84 13.52 -2.37
CA GLU A 246 -8.24 14.20 -3.53
C GLU A 246 -7.39 15.40 -3.10
N ALA A 247 -7.95 16.28 -2.26
CA ALA A 247 -7.23 17.46 -1.77
C ALA A 247 -5.97 17.07 -0.97
N GLN A 248 -6.08 16.08 -0.07
CA GLN A 248 -4.95 15.61 0.75
C GLN A 248 -3.89 14.90 -0.08
N LEU A 249 -4.28 14.11 -1.07
CA LEU A 249 -3.35 13.45 -1.98
C LEU A 249 -2.60 14.48 -2.82
N ASN A 250 -3.29 15.46 -3.37
CA ASN A 250 -2.67 16.53 -4.14
C ASN A 250 -1.71 17.38 -3.29
N GLU A 251 -2.11 17.77 -2.07
CA GLU A 251 -1.25 18.50 -1.12
C GLU A 251 0.02 17.69 -0.80
N PHE A 252 -0.13 16.38 -0.58
CA PHE A 252 1.02 15.51 -0.30
C PHE A 252 1.93 15.37 -1.52
N LEU A 253 1.38 15.21 -2.71
CA LEU A 253 2.17 15.13 -3.95
C LEU A 253 2.94 16.42 -4.22
N ASP A 254 2.35 17.60 -3.94
CA ASP A 254 3.04 18.88 -4.07
C ASP A 254 4.20 19.00 -3.08
N ALA A 255 3.97 18.62 -1.81
CA ALA A 255 5.01 18.62 -0.79
C ALA A 255 6.13 17.62 -1.09
N LEU A 256 5.77 16.43 -1.60
CA LEU A 256 6.71 15.38 -1.98
C LEU A 256 7.58 15.82 -3.18
N GLN A 257 6.97 16.45 -4.19
CA GLN A 257 7.68 17.00 -5.34
C GLN A 257 8.65 18.12 -4.93
N ALA A 258 8.25 18.96 -3.97
CA ALA A 258 9.13 20.00 -3.43
C ALA A 258 10.31 19.41 -2.64
N ALA A 259 10.10 18.33 -1.89
CA ALA A 259 11.13 17.68 -1.09
C ALA A 259 12.07 16.79 -1.92
N CYS A 260 11.56 16.17 -2.99
CA CYS A 260 12.26 15.22 -3.84
C CYS A 260 12.01 15.57 -5.32
N PRO A 261 12.56 16.69 -5.83
CA PRO A 261 12.20 17.24 -7.15
C PRO A 261 12.55 16.31 -8.32
N ASP A 262 13.60 15.50 -8.18
CA ASP A 262 14.11 14.62 -9.22
C ASP A 262 13.48 13.21 -9.18
N ALA A 263 12.64 12.92 -8.17
CA ALA A 263 12.06 11.60 -8.01
C ALA A 263 10.84 11.39 -8.91
N VAL A 264 10.78 10.24 -9.57
CA VAL A 264 9.56 9.73 -10.18
C VAL A 264 8.65 9.18 -9.08
N VAL A 265 7.38 9.60 -9.04
CA VAL A 265 6.39 9.09 -8.08
C VAL A 265 5.47 8.11 -8.78
N LEU A 266 5.48 6.84 -8.34
CA LEU A 266 4.56 5.80 -8.75
C LEU A 266 3.44 5.69 -7.71
N LEU A 267 2.21 5.94 -8.10
CA LEU A 267 1.04 5.71 -7.26
C LEU A 267 0.61 4.24 -7.31
N THR A 268 0.17 3.70 -6.18
CA THR A 268 -0.49 2.39 -6.17
C THR A 268 -1.88 2.49 -5.54
N THR A 269 -2.84 1.71 -6.02
CA THR A 269 -4.15 1.65 -5.40
C THR A 269 -4.19 0.60 -4.29
N PRO A 270 -5.04 0.78 -3.25
CA PRO A 270 -5.20 -0.23 -2.22
C PRO A 270 -5.80 -1.53 -2.80
N PRO A 271 -5.48 -2.69 -2.21
CA PRO A 271 -5.97 -4.00 -2.70
C PRO A 271 -7.47 -4.24 -2.48
N GLY A 272 -8.10 -3.37 -1.69
CA GLY A 272 -9.46 -3.55 -1.20
C GLY A 272 -9.54 -4.29 0.13
N ASP A 273 -10.58 -4.00 0.89
CA ASP A 273 -10.82 -4.48 2.24
C ASP A 273 -12.31 -4.80 2.47
N PHE A 274 -12.65 -5.26 3.67
CA PHE A 274 -14.03 -5.55 4.06
C PHE A 274 -14.43 -4.69 5.24
N LEU A 275 -15.71 -4.33 5.28
CA LEU A 275 -16.32 -3.60 6.38
C LEU A 275 -17.32 -4.46 7.17
N PRO A 276 -17.36 -4.30 8.51
CA PRO A 276 -18.38 -4.93 9.33
C PRO A 276 -19.75 -4.30 9.05
N THR A 277 -20.69 -5.10 8.60
CA THR A 277 -22.07 -4.72 8.37
C THR A 277 -22.96 -5.38 9.41
N ARG A 278 -23.71 -4.58 10.17
CA ARG A 278 -24.67 -5.09 11.15
C ARG A 278 -26.05 -5.24 10.51
N TYR A 279 -26.71 -6.35 10.75
CA TYR A 279 -28.10 -6.56 10.39
C TYR A 279 -28.84 -7.27 11.53
N VAL A 280 -30.15 -7.09 11.56
CA VAL A 280 -31.01 -7.74 12.56
C VAL A 280 -31.67 -8.94 11.90
N ASP A 281 -31.33 -10.12 12.38
CA ASP A 281 -31.97 -11.37 11.98
C ASP A 281 -33.21 -11.58 12.87
N TYR A 282 -34.40 -11.50 12.27
CA TYR A 282 -35.67 -11.61 12.99
C TYR A 282 -36.18 -13.05 12.91
N HIS A 283 -36.27 -13.69 14.05
CA HIS A 283 -36.97 -14.97 14.17
C HIS A 283 -38.41 -14.75 14.69
N VAL A 284 -39.37 -15.21 13.94
CA VAL A 284 -40.79 -15.23 14.38
C VAL A 284 -41.08 -16.63 14.90
N THR A 285 -41.27 -16.79 16.19
CA THR A 285 -41.75 -18.05 16.76
C THR A 285 -43.27 -18.11 16.63
N ALA A 286 -43.76 -19.08 15.83
CA ALA A 286 -45.16 -19.25 15.51
C ALA A 286 -46.07 -19.41 16.77
N ARG A 287 -45.54 -19.87 17.91
CA ARG A 287 -46.26 -20.10 19.15
C ARG A 287 -46.50 -18.86 20.01
N GLN A 288 -45.73 -17.78 19.85
CA GLN A 288 -45.79 -16.64 20.77
C GLN A 288 -46.01 -15.26 20.09
N HIS A 289 -46.15 -15.21 18.77
CA HIS A 289 -46.23 -13.98 17.99
C HIS A 289 -45.16 -12.94 18.40
N LYS A 290 -44.08 -13.42 19.05
CA LYS A 290 -42.99 -12.55 19.57
C LYS A 290 -41.88 -12.49 18.55
N ARG A 291 -41.63 -11.30 18.03
CA ARG A 291 -40.54 -11.02 17.13
C ARG A 291 -39.27 -10.76 17.96
N THR A 292 -38.33 -11.71 17.97
CA THR A 292 -37.01 -11.51 18.59
C THR A 292 -35.99 -11.25 17.50
N GLY A 293 -35.31 -10.09 17.59
CA GLY A 293 -34.25 -9.73 16.69
C GLY A 293 -32.88 -10.04 17.29
N ARG A 294 -32.04 -10.79 16.57
CA ARG A 294 -30.64 -10.99 16.93
C ARG A 294 -29.75 -10.15 16.01
N VAL A 295 -28.96 -9.25 16.59
CA VAL A 295 -27.97 -8.51 15.81
C VAL A 295 -26.84 -9.43 15.41
N ARG A 296 -26.60 -9.51 14.11
CA ARG A 296 -25.43 -10.20 13.52
C ARG A 296 -24.53 -9.20 12.84
N THR A 297 -23.24 -9.44 12.92
CA THR A 297 -22.23 -8.69 12.17
C THR A 297 -21.61 -9.61 11.13
N VAL A 298 -21.60 -9.18 9.89
CA VAL A 298 -20.91 -9.86 8.78
C VAL A 298 -19.94 -8.91 8.13
N LEU A 299 -18.84 -9.44 7.63
CA LEU A 299 -17.90 -8.69 6.82
C LEU A 299 -18.38 -8.68 5.36
N ARG A 300 -18.42 -7.51 4.75
CA ARG A 300 -18.77 -7.32 3.34
C ARG A 300 -17.69 -6.53 2.63
N PRO A 301 -17.45 -6.80 1.34
CA PRO A 301 -16.54 -5.98 0.54
C PRO A 301 -16.83 -4.49 0.74
N ASN A 302 -15.78 -3.72 0.99
CA ASN A 302 -15.87 -2.27 1.14
C ASN A 302 -16.10 -1.62 -0.23
N PRO A 303 -17.25 -1.00 -0.49
CA PRO A 303 -17.51 -0.37 -1.79
C PRO A 303 -16.67 0.90 -2.00
N MET A 304 -16.12 1.50 -0.92
CA MET A 304 -15.28 2.69 -1.02
C MET A 304 -13.89 2.37 -1.59
N SER A 305 -13.44 1.10 -1.54
CA SER A 305 -12.17 0.68 -2.14
C SER A 305 -12.13 0.94 -3.65
N ALA A 306 -13.23 0.66 -4.36
CA ALA A 306 -13.34 0.93 -5.80
C ALA A 306 -13.28 2.44 -6.10
N ARG A 307 -14.02 3.25 -5.32
CA ARG A 307 -14.01 4.71 -5.47
C ARG A 307 -12.63 5.31 -5.18
N CYS A 308 -11.94 4.79 -4.18
CA CYS A 308 -10.57 5.18 -3.85
C CYS A 308 -9.59 4.84 -4.99
N ALA A 309 -9.68 3.63 -5.54
CA ALA A 309 -8.83 3.23 -6.66
C ALA A 309 -9.07 4.10 -7.90
N THR A 310 -10.33 4.40 -8.23
CA THR A 310 -10.70 5.32 -9.32
C THR A 310 -10.13 6.72 -9.08
N LEU A 311 -10.24 7.25 -7.87
CA LEU A 311 -9.70 8.57 -7.52
C LEU A 311 -8.18 8.63 -7.71
N ILE A 312 -7.45 7.64 -7.20
CA ILE A 312 -5.98 7.60 -7.34
C ILE A 312 -5.57 7.54 -8.82
N GLU A 313 -6.29 6.76 -9.64
CA GLU A 313 -6.05 6.70 -11.09
C GLU A 313 -6.29 8.06 -11.76
N GLN A 314 -7.40 8.74 -11.41
CA GLN A 314 -7.73 10.07 -11.92
C GLN A 314 -6.70 11.13 -11.54
N VAL A 315 -6.25 11.13 -10.28
CA VAL A 315 -5.18 12.04 -9.82
C VAL A 315 -3.87 11.73 -10.55
N GLY A 316 -3.54 10.46 -10.74
CA GLY A 316 -2.38 10.06 -11.54
C GLY A 316 -2.46 10.56 -12.99
N GLU A 317 -3.62 10.48 -13.63
CA GLU A 317 -3.85 11.00 -14.97
C GLU A 317 -3.70 12.53 -15.01
N GLN A 318 -4.39 13.24 -14.13
CA GLN A 318 -4.37 14.70 -14.06
C GLN A 318 -2.96 15.28 -13.81
N ARG A 319 -2.15 14.55 -13.02
CA ARG A 319 -0.80 14.98 -12.65
C ARG A 319 0.29 14.41 -13.55
N GLY A 320 -0.05 13.57 -14.51
CA GLY A 320 0.93 12.89 -15.37
C GLY A 320 1.84 11.95 -14.55
N LEU A 321 1.29 11.15 -13.63
CA LEU A 321 2.04 10.19 -12.83
C LEU A 321 1.73 8.75 -13.27
N PRO A 322 2.69 7.82 -13.22
CA PRO A 322 2.43 6.40 -13.41
C PRO A 322 1.58 5.86 -12.25
N VAL A 323 0.68 4.92 -12.55
CA VAL A 323 -0.16 4.27 -11.54
C VAL A 323 -0.14 2.75 -11.74
N TRP A 324 0.09 2.02 -10.66
CA TRP A 324 -0.15 0.60 -10.58
C TRP A 324 -1.49 0.35 -9.88
N ASN A 325 -2.52 0.03 -10.67
CA ASN A 325 -3.88 -0.14 -10.16
C ASN A 325 -4.10 -1.58 -9.69
N LEU A 326 -3.58 -1.91 -8.50
CA LEU A 326 -3.70 -3.24 -7.89
C LEU A 326 -5.16 -3.70 -7.77
N PHE A 327 -6.08 -2.77 -7.45
CA PHE A 327 -7.49 -3.09 -7.28
C PHE A 327 -8.10 -3.65 -8.57
N GLU A 328 -7.87 -2.97 -9.71
CA GLU A 328 -8.37 -3.41 -11.00
C GLU A 328 -7.65 -4.67 -11.51
N ILE A 329 -6.33 -4.77 -11.31
CA ILE A 329 -5.57 -5.96 -11.67
C ILE A 329 -6.13 -7.20 -10.97
N CYS A 330 -6.59 -7.06 -9.74
CA CYS A 330 -7.13 -8.16 -8.95
C CYS A 330 -8.62 -8.41 -9.14
N GLY A 331 -9.28 -7.77 -10.11
CA GLY A 331 -10.68 -8.02 -10.46
C GLY A 331 -11.65 -6.89 -10.13
N GLY A 332 -11.15 -5.73 -9.72
CA GLY A 332 -11.93 -4.50 -9.55
C GLY A 332 -13.10 -4.62 -8.57
N ALA A 333 -14.11 -3.79 -8.79
CA ALA A 333 -15.31 -3.73 -7.95
C ALA A 333 -16.09 -5.06 -7.89
N GLU A 334 -15.97 -5.89 -8.93
CA GLU A 334 -16.70 -7.14 -9.04
C GLU A 334 -16.09 -8.27 -8.20
N ALA A 335 -14.74 -8.33 -8.11
CA ALA A 335 -14.08 -9.52 -7.61
C ALA A 335 -12.87 -9.28 -6.70
N ALA A 336 -12.20 -8.12 -6.69
CA ALA A 336 -10.90 -7.94 -6.04
C ALA A 336 -10.86 -8.48 -4.60
N GLN A 337 -11.72 -7.97 -3.70
CA GLN A 337 -11.72 -8.40 -2.30
C GLN A 337 -12.04 -9.89 -2.14
N ARG A 338 -12.99 -10.40 -2.96
CA ARG A 338 -13.40 -11.81 -2.92
C ARG A 338 -12.31 -12.74 -3.45
N ASN A 339 -11.54 -12.30 -4.42
CA ASN A 339 -10.39 -13.04 -4.94
C ASN A 339 -9.32 -13.22 -3.86
N TRP A 340 -8.98 -12.13 -3.15
CA TRP A 340 -8.05 -12.18 -2.04
C TRP A 340 -8.52 -13.08 -0.89
N GLU A 341 -9.81 -12.99 -0.55
CA GLU A 341 -10.42 -13.81 0.50
C GLU A 341 -10.43 -15.30 0.10
N ALA A 342 -10.89 -15.62 -1.11
CA ALA A 342 -10.98 -17.00 -1.60
C ALA A 342 -9.62 -17.68 -1.72
N ALA A 343 -8.57 -16.92 -2.01
CA ALA A 343 -7.18 -17.40 -2.05
C ALA A 343 -6.54 -17.53 -0.66
N HIS A 344 -7.26 -17.24 0.43
CA HIS A 344 -6.76 -17.25 1.80
C HIS A 344 -5.55 -16.31 2.03
N TYR A 345 -5.46 -15.23 1.28
CA TYR A 345 -4.38 -14.25 1.40
C TYR A 345 -4.68 -13.15 2.42
N MET A 346 -5.95 -13.02 2.87
CA MET A 346 -6.33 -12.03 3.89
C MET A 346 -6.25 -12.60 5.31
N ARG A 347 -5.94 -11.73 6.27
CA ARG A 347 -6.04 -12.02 7.70
C ARG A 347 -7.52 -12.06 8.14
N PRO A 348 -7.82 -12.54 9.36
CA PRO A 348 -9.21 -12.58 9.87
C PRO A 348 -9.91 -11.22 9.92
N ASP A 349 -9.16 -10.13 10.07
CA ASP A 349 -9.68 -8.75 10.05
C ASP A 349 -10.18 -8.30 8.67
N ARG A 350 -9.81 -9.02 7.61
CA ARG A 350 -10.17 -8.73 6.20
C ARG A 350 -9.75 -7.32 5.73
N VAL A 351 -8.76 -6.74 6.39
CA VAL A 351 -8.07 -5.51 5.99
C VAL A 351 -6.63 -5.83 5.62
N HIS A 352 -5.94 -6.53 6.51
CA HIS A 352 -4.54 -6.90 6.31
C HIS A 352 -4.41 -8.27 5.62
N PHE A 353 -3.22 -8.49 5.06
CA PHE A 353 -2.90 -9.71 4.34
C PHE A 353 -1.98 -10.62 5.17
N THR A 354 -2.01 -11.90 4.84
CA THR A 354 -1.02 -12.86 5.31
C THR A 354 0.34 -12.56 4.68
N PRO A 355 1.44 -13.07 5.23
CA PRO A 355 2.76 -12.94 4.57
C PRO A 355 2.74 -13.42 3.12
N ALA A 356 2.01 -14.52 2.81
CA ALA A 356 1.85 -15.00 1.46
C ALA A 356 1.07 -14.03 0.55
N GLY A 357 0.03 -13.38 1.09
CA GLY A 357 -0.72 -12.36 0.34
C GLY A 357 0.12 -11.14 0.01
N TYR A 358 0.92 -10.67 0.97
CA TYR A 358 1.86 -9.57 0.72
C TYR A 358 2.99 -9.97 -0.23
N ASP A 359 3.44 -11.22 -0.18
CA ASP A 359 4.44 -11.73 -1.12
C ASP A 359 3.93 -11.71 -2.56
N VAL A 360 2.69 -12.12 -2.78
CA VAL A 360 2.05 -12.04 -4.10
C VAL A 360 1.96 -10.59 -4.57
N GLN A 361 1.46 -9.65 -3.74
CA GLN A 361 1.36 -8.24 -4.09
C GLN A 361 2.73 -7.65 -4.45
N GLY A 362 3.77 -7.95 -3.66
CA GLY A 362 5.11 -7.42 -3.90
C GLY A 362 5.74 -7.97 -5.17
N ARG A 363 5.56 -9.25 -5.47
CA ARG A 363 6.01 -9.82 -6.76
C ARG A 363 5.28 -9.19 -7.94
N MET A 364 3.96 -9.04 -7.85
CA MET A 364 3.17 -8.39 -8.90
C MET A 364 3.64 -6.97 -9.19
N LEU A 365 3.88 -6.16 -8.14
CA LEU A 365 4.38 -4.78 -8.32
C LEU A 365 5.76 -4.76 -8.96
N ALA A 366 6.68 -5.58 -8.46
CA ALA A 366 8.04 -5.63 -9.01
C ALA A 366 8.06 -6.12 -10.47
N GLU A 367 7.23 -7.10 -10.82
CA GLU A 367 7.07 -7.56 -12.20
C GLU A 367 6.56 -6.45 -13.12
N ALA A 368 5.55 -5.69 -12.68
CA ALA A 368 5.03 -4.57 -13.45
C ALA A 368 6.09 -3.46 -13.63
N LEU A 369 6.92 -3.21 -12.60
CA LEU A 369 8.04 -2.28 -12.69
C LEU A 369 9.11 -2.77 -13.69
N LEU A 370 9.49 -4.04 -13.64
CA LEU A 370 10.47 -4.61 -14.56
C LEU A 370 9.99 -4.52 -16.01
N VAL A 371 8.73 -4.84 -16.28
CA VAL A 371 8.12 -4.66 -17.61
C VAL A 371 8.22 -3.20 -18.04
N ALA A 372 7.80 -2.27 -17.20
CA ALA A 372 7.78 -0.84 -17.50
C ALA A 372 9.18 -0.23 -17.74
N LEU A 373 10.24 -0.84 -17.19
CA LEU A 373 11.63 -0.39 -17.37
C LEU A 373 12.30 -1.00 -18.62
N THR A 374 11.70 -2.05 -19.22
CA THR A 374 12.27 -2.76 -20.38
C THR A 374 11.54 -2.47 -21.70
N ASP A 375 10.30 -1.98 -21.63
CA ASP A 375 9.49 -1.59 -22.80
C ASP A 375 9.88 -0.19 -23.30
#